data_8da0164877cf14bae4f94846573c5851
#
_entry.id   8da0164877cf14bae4f94846573c5851
#
_cell.length_a   1.000
_cell.length_b   1.000
_cell.length_c   1.000
_cell.angle_alpha   90.00
_cell.angle_beta   90.00
_cell.angle_gamma   90.00
#
_symmetry.space_group_name_H-M   'P 1'
#
loop_
_entity.id
_entity.type
_entity.pdbx_description
1 polymer ?
#
loop_
_entity_poly.entity_id
_entity_poly.type
_entity_poly.pdbx_seq_one_letter_code
_entity_poly.pdbx_strand_id
1 'polypeptide(L)'
;MLRLTPILLAIAYGLVMYRISVWRTHRELDQRSTELADPKLKKLTDRLAAALNIARIPVHIYEVDPVNGLAAPDGRIFITRGFYRKYQNGEVSAEEMASVIAHELGHVALGHARKRMIDFSGQNALRTALMMILGRYIPIVGPWIAGVLTNLIAARLSRGDEYEADEYAAALLTKAGIGLAPQKSLFAKLEELTQQRAGMAPAWLMSHPKTEERIEALERLEDKWAKG
;
A
#
# COMPACT_ATOMS: atom_id res chain seq x y z
N MET A 1 2.22 32.49 -29.67
CA MET A 1 2.05 31.03 -29.85
C MET A 1 2.74 30.32 -28.68
N LEU A 2 2.00 29.64 -27.82
CA LEU A 2 2.58 28.77 -26.79
C LEU A 2 3.38 27.66 -27.51
N ARG A 3 4.68 27.59 -27.24
CA ARG A 3 5.51 26.52 -27.79
C ARG A 3 5.17 25.23 -26.99
N LEU A 4 4.37 24.33 -27.57
CA LEU A 4 3.96 23.06 -26.95
C LEU A 4 5.14 22.08 -26.76
N THR A 5 6.24 22.30 -27.50
CA THR A 5 7.44 21.45 -27.48
C THR A 5 7.99 21.17 -26.06
N PRO A 6 8.19 22.16 -25.15
CA PRO A 6 8.69 21.85 -23.81
C PRO A 6 7.70 21.03 -22.97
N ILE A 7 6.39 21.21 -23.19
CA ILE A 7 5.36 20.43 -22.50
C ILE A 7 5.40 18.97 -22.97
N LEU A 8 5.48 18.75 -24.29
CA LEU A 8 5.57 17.40 -24.87
C LEU A 8 6.85 16.70 -24.44
N LEU A 9 7.98 17.39 -24.38
CA LEU A 9 9.25 16.85 -23.85
C LEU A 9 9.16 16.48 -22.37
N ALA A 10 8.50 17.29 -21.54
CA ALA A 10 8.28 16.98 -20.13
C ALA A 10 7.39 15.74 -19.95
N ILE A 11 6.33 15.61 -20.74
CA ILE A 11 5.46 14.42 -20.75
C ILE A 11 6.24 13.18 -21.17
N ALA A 12 6.97 13.26 -22.29
CA ALA A 12 7.80 12.16 -22.79
C ALA A 12 8.84 11.72 -21.78
N TYR A 13 9.54 12.67 -21.16
CA TYR A 13 10.49 12.40 -20.06
C TYR A 13 9.81 11.69 -18.88
N GLY A 14 8.66 12.19 -18.43
CA GLY A 14 7.88 11.56 -17.35
C GLY A 14 7.49 10.11 -17.66
N LEU A 15 7.04 9.84 -18.90
CA LEU A 15 6.70 8.49 -19.36
C LEU A 15 7.91 7.56 -19.39
N VAL A 16 9.06 8.04 -19.87
CA VAL A 16 10.32 7.27 -19.90
C VAL A 16 10.76 6.94 -18.48
N MET A 17 10.79 7.93 -17.58
CA MET A 17 11.17 7.73 -16.18
C MET A 17 10.22 6.77 -15.46
N TYR A 18 8.92 6.86 -15.74
CA TYR A 18 7.94 5.91 -15.25
C TYR A 18 8.27 4.47 -15.69
N ARG A 19 8.51 4.26 -17.00
CA ARG A 19 8.86 2.92 -17.54
C ARG A 19 10.14 2.37 -16.92
N ILE A 20 11.15 3.21 -16.74
CA ILE A 20 12.42 2.81 -16.10
C ILE A 20 12.19 2.45 -14.64
N SER A 21 11.39 3.22 -13.89
CA SER A 21 11.07 2.95 -12.50
C SER A 21 10.33 1.62 -12.34
N VAL A 22 9.28 1.36 -13.13
CA VAL A 22 8.55 0.10 -13.14
C VAL A 22 9.48 -1.07 -13.44
N TRP A 23 10.28 -0.96 -14.50
CA TRP A 23 11.24 -2.01 -14.89
C TRP A 23 12.26 -2.33 -13.78
N ARG A 24 12.82 -1.29 -13.14
CA ARG A 24 13.77 -1.47 -12.01
C ARG A 24 13.10 -2.19 -10.83
N THR A 25 11.89 -1.76 -10.46
CA THR A 25 11.13 -2.38 -9.37
C THR A 25 10.85 -3.85 -9.66
N HIS A 26 10.36 -4.18 -10.86
CA HIS A 26 10.12 -5.58 -11.25
C HIS A 26 11.40 -6.39 -11.18
N ARG A 27 12.50 -5.89 -11.74
CA ARG A 27 13.79 -6.58 -11.74
C ARG A 27 14.31 -6.83 -10.32
N GLU A 28 14.19 -5.86 -9.42
CA GLU A 28 14.58 -6.00 -8.03
C GLU A 28 13.73 -7.07 -7.32
N LEU A 29 12.41 -7.00 -7.48
CA LEU A 29 11.49 -7.99 -6.90
C LEU A 29 11.76 -9.40 -7.44
N ASP A 30 11.99 -9.54 -8.75
CA ASP A 30 12.30 -10.84 -9.38
C ASP A 30 13.61 -11.45 -8.87
N GLN A 31 14.62 -10.61 -8.64
CA GLN A 31 15.94 -11.08 -8.16
C GLN A 31 15.97 -11.37 -6.66
N ARG A 32 15.12 -10.75 -5.87
CA ARG A 32 15.16 -10.79 -4.40
C ARG A 32 13.92 -11.39 -3.78
N SER A 33 13.13 -12.13 -4.52
CA SER A 33 11.98 -12.81 -3.95
C SER A 33 11.84 -14.26 -4.40
N THR A 34 11.20 -15.06 -3.56
CA THR A 34 10.87 -16.46 -3.81
C THR A 34 9.37 -16.67 -3.63
N GLU A 35 8.78 -17.60 -4.39
CA GLU A 35 7.35 -17.90 -4.25
C GLU A 35 7.07 -18.48 -2.85
N LEU A 36 5.96 -18.06 -2.23
CA LEU A 36 5.53 -18.53 -0.93
C LEU A 36 5.13 -20.02 -1.01
N ALA A 37 5.83 -20.87 -0.26
CA ALA A 37 5.63 -22.32 -0.22
C ALA A 37 5.01 -22.83 1.08
N ASP A 38 4.51 -21.97 1.97
CA ASP A 38 3.89 -22.35 3.24
C ASP A 38 2.49 -22.99 3.03
N PRO A 39 2.25 -24.24 3.48
CA PRO A 39 0.97 -24.92 3.22
C PRO A 39 -0.24 -24.29 3.93
N LYS A 40 -0.05 -23.69 5.12
CA LYS A 40 -1.13 -23.03 5.86
C LYS A 40 -1.55 -21.73 5.18
N LEU A 41 -0.57 -20.92 4.82
CA LEU A 41 -0.82 -19.68 4.08
C LEU A 41 -1.38 -19.97 2.69
N LYS A 42 -0.87 -21.01 2.01
CA LYS A 42 -1.40 -21.44 0.72
C LYS A 42 -2.90 -21.78 0.81
N LYS A 43 -3.33 -22.54 1.82
CA LYS A 43 -4.75 -22.88 2.02
C LYS A 43 -5.61 -21.63 2.18
N LEU A 44 -5.13 -20.59 2.88
CA LEU A 44 -5.86 -19.34 3.06
C LEU A 44 -5.88 -18.51 1.77
N THR A 45 -4.76 -18.43 1.05
CA THR A 45 -4.70 -17.72 -0.25
C THR A 45 -5.56 -18.43 -1.31
N ASP A 46 -5.66 -19.76 -1.29
CA ASP A 46 -6.58 -20.51 -2.17
C ASP A 46 -8.05 -20.17 -1.86
N ARG A 47 -8.43 -19.98 -0.57
CA ARG A 47 -9.77 -19.51 -0.19
C ARG A 47 -10.05 -18.09 -0.68
N LEU A 48 -9.08 -17.19 -0.56
CA LEU A 48 -9.20 -15.83 -1.08
C LEU A 48 -9.33 -15.85 -2.62
N ALA A 49 -8.54 -16.67 -3.31
CA ALA A 49 -8.61 -16.83 -4.76
C ALA A 49 -9.98 -17.37 -5.21
N ALA A 50 -10.51 -18.38 -4.51
CA ALA A 50 -11.84 -18.92 -4.77
C ALA A 50 -12.95 -17.87 -4.57
N ALA A 51 -12.85 -17.03 -3.52
CA ALA A 51 -13.77 -15.93 -3.28
C ALA A 51 -13.74 -14.86 -4.40
N LEU A 52 -12.62 -14.70 -5.07
CA LEU A 52 -12.44 -13.79 -6.22
C LEU A 52 -12.73 -14.43 -7.58
N ASN A 53 -13.03 -15.74 -7.63
CA ASN A 53 -13.16 -16.53 -8.86
C ASN A 53 -11.91 -16.48 -9.75
N ILE A 54 -10.71 -16.47 -9.16
CA ILE A 54 -9.43 -16.53 -9.86
C ILE A 54 -8.68 -17.84 -9.52
N ALA A 55 -7.79 -18.27 -10.41
CA ALA A 55 -7.09 -19.53 -10.28
C ALA A 55 -6.14 -19.55 -9.07
N ARG A 56 -5.42 -18.47 -8.82
CA ARG A 56 -4.48 -18.32 -7.69
C ARG A 56 -4.14 -16.87 -7.43
N ILE A 57 -3.63 -16.60 -6.23
CA ILE A 57 -3.00 -15.33 -5.84
C ILE A 57 -1.49 -15.57 -5.77
N PRO A 58 -0.68 -14.94 -6.64
CA PRO A 58 0.78 -15.10 -6.61
C PRO A 58 1.36 -14.30 -5.43
N VAL A 59 1.75 -15.01 -4.37
CA VAL A 59 2.38 -14.43 -3.18
C VAL A 59 3.85 -14.83 -3.14
N HIS A 60 4.72 -13.87 -2.87
CA HIS A 60 6.17 -14.06 -2.81
C HIS A 60 6.74 -13.55 -1.49
N ILE A 61 7.85 -14.15 -1.06
CA ILE A 61 8.65 -13.64 0.06
C ILE A 61 9.76 -12.76 -0.51
N TYR A 62 9.73 -11.48 -0.17
CA TYR A 62 10.77 -10.52 -0.55
C TYR A 62 11.87 -10.49 0.53
N GLU A 63 13.10 -10.74 0.12
CA GLU A 63 14.26 -10.97 1.00
C GLU A 63 14.79 -9.66 1.61
N VAL A 64 13.97 -9.00 2.45
CA VAL A 64 14.33 -7.83 3.25
C VAL A 64 13.81 -7.95 4.68
N ASP A 65 14.52 -7.34 5.64
CA ASP A 65 14.23 -7.49 7.08
C ASP A 65 13.05 -6.62 7.62
N PRO A 66 12.73 -5.44 7.09
CA PRO A 66 11.58 -4.66 7.60
C PRO A 66 10.28 -5.46 7.55
N VAL A 67 9.40 -5.29 8.55
CA VAL A 67 8.06 -5.90 8.58
C VAL A 67 7.15 -5.13 7.63
N ASN A 68 6.83 -5.70 6.46
CA ASN A 68 5.99 -5.05 5.46
C ASN A 68 5.32 -6.05 4.51
N GLY A 69 4.17 -5.62 3.92
CA GLY A 69 3.57 -6.18 2.73
C GLY A 69 3.64 -5.15 1.59
N LEU A 70 3.59 -5.59 0.36
CA LEU A 70 3.49 -4.71 -0.79
C LEU A 70 2.86 -5.41 -1.99
N ALA A 71 2.10 -4.65 -2.77
CA ALA A 71 1.53 -5.07 -4.04
C ALA A 71 2.35 -4.51 -5.20
N ALA A 72 2.75 -5.36 -6.14
CA ALA A 72 3.38 -4.90 -7.37
C ALA A 72 2.34 -4.50 -8.44
N PRO A 73 2.70 -3.64 -9.40
CA PRO A 73 1.79 -3.21 -10.47
C PRO A 73 1.27 -4.35 -11.35
N ASP A 74 1.95 -5.48 -11.37
CA ASP A 74 1.57 -6.69 -12.11
C ASP A 74 0.59 -7.61 -11.36
N GLY A 75 0.18 -7.23 -10.14
CA GLY A 75 -0.77 -7.96 -9.32
C GLY A 75 -0.13 -9.01 -8.40
N ARG A 76 1.19 -9.16 -8.39
CA ARG A 76 1.89 -10.01 -7.42
C ARG A 76 1.91 -9.35 -6.05
N ILE A 77 1.72 -10.16 -5.01
CA ILE A 77 1.79 -9.75 -3.61
C ILE A 77 3.13 -10.22 -3.03
N PHE A 78 3.78 -9.33 -2.30
CA PHE A 78 5.03 -9.61 -1.64
C PHE A 78 4.88 -9.40 -0.13
N ILE A 79 5.35 -10.39 0.62
CA ILE A 79 5.50 -10.32 2.08
C ILE A 79 7.00 -10.31 2.37
N THR A 80 7.48 -9.37 3.15
CA THR A 80 8.90 -9.30 3.48
C THR A 80 9.34 -10.48 4.33
N ARG A 81 10.62 -10.85 4.23
CA ARG A 81 11.21 -11.92 5.07
C ARG A 81 11.06 -11.61 6.55
N GLY A 82 11.21 -10.34 6.96
CA GLY A 82 11.00 -9.94 8.35
C GLY A 82 9.58 -10.18 8.83
N PHE A 83 8.57 -9.91 8.00
CA PHE A 83 7.18 -10.19 8.36
C PHE A 83 6.88 -11.69 8.39
N TYR A 84 7.38 -12.45 7.42
CA TYR A 84 7.24 -13.90 7.40
C TYR A 84 7.89 -14.58 8.61
N ARG A 85 9.05 -14.08 9.10
CA ARG A 85 9.65 -14.55 10.35
C ARG A 85 8.74 -14.31 11.57
N LYS A 86 8.01 -13.18 11.64
CA LYS A 86 7.04 -12.93 12.70
C LYS A 86 5.92 -13.98 12.72
N TYR A 87 5.45 -14.39 11.52
CA TYR A 87 4.52 -15.49 11.39
C TYR A 87 5.15 -16.84 11.81
N GLN A 88 6.35 -17.15 11.37
CA GLN A 88 7.05 -18.40 11.74
C GLN A 88 7.30 -18.52 13.25
N ASN A 89 7.55 -17.40 13.93
CA ASN A 89 7.73 -17.33 15.37
C ASN A 89 6.42 -17.37 16.16
N GLY A 90 5.26 -17.40 15.51
CA GLY A 90 3.95 -17.39 16.16
C GLY A 90 3.48 -16.04 16.70
N GLU A 91 4.21 -14.96 16.41
CA GLU A 91 3.83 -13.59 16.77
C GLU A 91 2.64 -13.08 15.92
N VAL A 92 2.53 -13.60 14.70
CA VAL A 92 1.45 -13.33 13.74
C VAL A 92 0.84 -14.66 13.31
N SER A 93 -0.49 -14.78 13.32
CA SER A 93 -1.19 -15.99 12.87
C SER A 93 -1.25 -16.08 11.34
N ALA A 94 -1.63 -17.26 10.82
CA ALA A 94 -1.82 -17.45 9.39
C ALA A 94 -2.99 -16.59 8.85
N GLU A 95 -4.05 -16.45 9.64
CA GLU A 95 -5.23 -15.63 9.31
C GLU A 95 -4.91 -14.15 9.32
N GLU A 96 -4.07 -13.67 10.25
CA GLU A 96 -3.57 -12.31 10.27
C GLU A 96 -2.68 -12.03 9.05
N MET A 97 -1.83 -12.98 8.66
CA MET A 97 -1.05 -12.87 7.43
C MET A 97 -1.93 -12.86 6.18
N ALA A 98 -3.00 -13.67 6.16
CA ALA A 98 -3.99 -13.65 5.08
C ALA A 98 -4.72 -12.30 4.99
N SER A 99 -4.95 -11.61 6.12
CA SER A 99 -5.54 -10.26 6.11
C SER A 99 -4.62 -9.23 5.47
N VAL A 100 -3.29 -9.33 5.66
CA VAL A 100 -2.33 -8.50 4.92
C VAL A 100 -2.42 -8.76 3.43
N ILE A 101 -2.42 -10.04 3.02
CA ILE A 101 -2.52 -10.41 1.61
C ILE A 101 -3.81 -9.87 0.99
N ALA A 102 -4.94 -9.95 1.72
CA ALA A 102 -6.22 -9.41 1.27
C ALA A 102 -6.19 -7.86 1.14
N HIS A 103 -5.50 -7.16 2.06
CA HIS A 103 -5.31 -5.71 1.99
C HIS A 103 -4.47 -5.31 0.78
N GLU A 104 -3.35 -5.99 0.55
CA GLU A 104 -2.51 -5.74 -0.64
C GLU A 104 -3.26 -6.04 -1.95
N LEU A 105 -4.14 -7.07 -1.96
CA LEU A 105 -5.04 -7.32 -3.08
C LEU A 105 -6.03 -6.18 -3.29
N GLY A 106 -6.49 -5.52 -2.23
CA GLY A 106 -7.29 -4.31 -2.32
C GLY A 106 -6.56 -3.21 -3.11
N HIS A 107 -5.29 -2.97 -2.81
CA HIS A 107 -4.47 -2.01 -3.56
C HIS A 107 -4.30 -2.39 -5.03
N VAL A 108 -4.21 -3.67 -5.35
CA VAL A 108 -4.17 -4.15 -6.75
C VAL A 108 -5.51 -3.95 -7.44
N ALA A 109 -6.59 -4.44 -6.84
CA ALA A 109 -7.93 -4.45 -7.42
C ALA A 109 -8.47 -3.04 -7.68
N LEU A 110 -8.17 -2.09 -6.77
CA LEU A 110 -8.57 -0.69 -6.86
C LEU A 110 -7.57 0.17 -7.66
N GLY A 111 -6.48 -0.43 -8.11
CA GLY A 111 -5.48 0.25 -8.95
C GLY A 111 -4.65 1.30 -8.20
N HIS A 112 -4.55 1.24 -6.86
CA HIS A 112 -3.86 2.23 -6.03
C HIS A 112 -2.38 2.35 -6.39
N ALA A 113 -1.70 1.23 -6.69
CA ALA A 113 -0.29 1.25 -7.10
C ALA A 113 -0.08 2.10 -8.37
N ARG A 114 -0.95 1.94 -9.37
CA ARG A 114 -0.91 2.73 -10.61
C ARG A 114 -1.28 4.19 -10.36
N LYS A 115 -2.32 4.44 -9.55
CA LYS A 115 -2.78 5.77 -9.15
C LYS A 115 -1.66 6.52 -8.43
N ARG A 116 -1.00 5.91 -7.43
CA ARG A 116 0.13 6.50 -6.68
C ARG A 116 1.28 6.93 -7.61
N MET A 117 1.58 6.17 -8.66
CA MET A 117 2.64 6.54 -9.61
C MET A 117 2.24 7.73 -10.50
N ILE A 118 0.97 7.80 -10.91
CA ILE A 118 0.42 8.94 -11.67
C ILE A 118 0.36 10.17 -10.75
N ASP A 119 -0.14 10.00 -9.52
CA ASP A 119 -0.27 11.05 -8.52
C ASP A 119 1.10 11.62 -8.11
N PHE A 120 2.12 10.78 -7.96
CA PHE A 120 3.49 11.23 -7.69
C PHE A 120 4.03 12.14 -8.80
N SER A 121 3.79 11.78 -10.05
CA SER A 121 4.17 12.60 -11.21
C SER A 121 3.37 13.92 -11.25
N GLY A 122 2.06 13.85 -11.00
CA GLY A 122 1.18 15.00 -10.90
C GLY A 122 1.52 15.92 -9.72
N GLN A 123 1.82 15.35 -8.55
CA GLN A 123 2.25 16.09 -7.36
C GLN A 123 3.57 16.82 -7.60
N ASN A 124 4.54 16.20 -8.26
CA ASN A 124 5.80 16.87 -8.62
C ASN A 124 5.58 18.01 -9.61
N ALA A 125 4.71 17.84 -10.59
CA ALA A 125 4.33 18.91 -11.53
C ALA A 125 3.60 20.05 -10.80
N LEU A 126 2.63 19.73 -9.93
CA LEU A 126 1.92 20.71 -9.10
C LEU A 126 2.87 21.46 -8.16
N ARG A 127 3.75 20.73 -7.47
CA ARG A 127 4.77 21.31 -6.60
C ARG A 127 5.66 22.29 -7.37
N THR A 128 6.15 21.91 -8.54
CA THR A 128 6.99 22.75 -9.38
C THR A 128 6.23 24.00 -9.83
N ALA A 129 4.98 23.88 -10.27
CA ALA A 129 4.15 25.01 -10.65
C ALA A 129 3.89 25.96 -9.47
N LEU A 130 3.52 25.42 -8.29
CA LEU A 130 3.33 26.20 -7.07
C LEU A 130 4.63 26.90 -6.63
N MET A 131 5.77 26.20 -6.70
CA MET A 131 7.08 26.79 -6.37
C MET A 131 7.42 27.94 -7.31
N MET A 132 7.17 27.82 -8.62
CA MET A 132 7.40 28.90 -9.58
C MET A 132 6.49 30.11 -9.33
N ILE A 133 5.20 29.87 -9.07
CA ILE A 133 4.22 30.93 -8.83
C ILE A 133 4.48 31.62 -7.48
N LEU A 134 4.48 30.84 -6.39
CA LEU A 134 4.65 31.38 -5.04
C LEU A 134 6.05 31.92 -4.81
N GLY A 135 7.10 31.32 -5.40
CA GLY A 135 8.46 31.83 -5.34
C GLY A 135 8.65 33.17 -6.04
N ARG A 136 7.81 33.48 -7.05
CA ARG A 136 7.82 34.81 -7.73
C ARG A 136 7.20 35.89 -6.84
N TYR A 137 6.14 35.59 -6.09
CA TYR A 137 5.41 36.57 -5.27
C TYR A 137 5.91 36.63 -3.83
N ILE A 138 6.39 35.50 -3.29
CA ILE A 138 6.86 35.32 -1.90
C ILE A 138 8.16 34.50 -1.92
N PRO A 139 9.32 35.11 -2.31
CA PRO A 139 10.53 34.36 -2.66
C PRO A 139 11.09 33.43 -1.58
N ILE A 140 10.96 33.77 -0.29
CA ILE A 140 11.56 33.02 0.81
C ILE A 140 10.59 31.93 1.32
N VAL A 141 9.30 32.27 1.48
CA VAL A 141 8.29 31.40 2.14
C VAL A 141 7.48 30.61 1.11
N GLY A 142 7.34 31.08 -0.12
CA GLY A 142 6.55 30.47 -1.17
C GLY A 142 6.90 29.01 -1.48
N PRO A 143 8.19 28.66 -1.65
CA PRO A 143 8.60 27.26 -1.86
C PRO A 143 8.25 26.34 -0.67
N TRP A 144 8.34 26.83 0.56
CA TRP A 144 7.96 26.10 1.75
C TRP A 144 6.45 25.86 1.81
N ILE A 145 5.62 26.89 1.55
CA ILE A 145 4.16 26.76 1.46
C ILE A 145 3.77 25.75 0.37
N ALA A 146 4.39 25.81 -0.81
CA ALA A 146 4.15 24.86 -1.89
C ALA A 146 4.43 23.42 -1.45
N GLY A 147 5.52 23.19 -0.71
CA GLY A 147 5.86 21.88 -0.15
C GLY A 147 4.84 21.38 0.85
N VAL A 148 4.41 22.22 1.79
CA VAL A 148 3.41 21.88 2.81
C VAL A 148 2.07 21.50 2.16
N LEU A 149 1.57 22.34 1.24
CA LEU A 149 0.32 22.08 0.54
C LEU A 149 0.35 20.76 -0.24
N THR A 150 1.44 20.52 -0.98
CA THR A 150 1.59 19.29 -1.76
C THR A 150 1.61 18.05 -0.86
N ASN A 151 2.34 18.12 0.26
CA ASN A 151 2.40 17.01 1.22
C ASN A 151 1.05 16.74 1.91
N LEU A 152 0.28 17.78 2.23
CA LEU A 152 -1.06 17.64 2.81
C LEU A 152 -2.04 16.94 1.83
N ILE A 153 -1.99 17.32 0.55
CA ILE A 153 -2.80 16.70 -0.49
C ILE A 153 -2.39 15.23 -0.65
N ALA A 154 -1.10 14.94 -0.73
CA ALA A 154 -0.59 13.58 -0.84
C ALA A 154 -1.01 12.69 0.34
N ALA A 155 -0.87 13.19 1.56
CA ALA A 155 -1.27 12.47 2.77
C ALA A 155 -2.78 12.19 2.83
N ARG A 156 -3.61 13.11 2.33
CA ARG A 156 -5.07 12.92 2.28
C ARG A 156 -5.48 11.85 1.27
N LEU A 157 -4.89 11.87 0.08
CA LEU A 157 -5.14 10.86 -0.96
C LEU A 157 -4.72 9.47 -0.49
N SER A 158 -3.52 9.36 0.10
CA SER A 158 -3.02 8.09 0.63
C SER A 158 -3.91 7.50 1.71
N ARG A 159 -4.48 8.31 2.62
CA ARG A 159 -5.43 7.82 3.64
C ARG A 159 -6.72 7.25 3.04
N GLY A 160 -7.26 7.88 2.00
CA GLY A 160 -8.44 7.37 1.30
C GLY A 160 -8.18 5.98 0.71
N ASP A 161 -7.05 5.81 0.05
CA ASP A 161 -6.64 4.53 -0.55
C ASP A 161 -6.50 3.41 0.51
N GLU A 162 -6.07 3.74 1.76
CA GLU A 162 -5.97 2.76 2.85
C GLU A 162 -7.35 2.28 3.33
N TYR A 163 -8.30 3.20 3.52
CA TYR A 163 -9.67 2.82 3.91
C TYR A 163 -10.36 1.97 2.84
N GLU A 164 -10.18 2.31 1.57
CA GLU A 164 -10.72 1.53 0.45
C GLU A 164 -10.09 0.11 0.40
N ALA A 165 -8.78 0.00 0.63
CA ALA A 165 -8.09 -1.29 0.68
C ALA A 165 -8.52 -2.12 1.89
N ASP A 166 -8.79 -1.49 3.05
CA ASP A 166 -9.32 -2.17 4.24
C ASP A 166 -10.72 -2.69 4.05
N GLU A 167 -11.61 -1.87 3.46
CA GLU A 167 -12.98 -2.29 3.15
C GLU A 167 -12.99 -3.46 2.15
N TYR A 168 -12.15 -3.39 1.12
CA TYR A 168 -11.97 -4.48 0.17
C TYR A 168 -11.49 -5.77 0.87
N ALA A 169 -10.45 -5.66 1.73
CA ALA A 169 -9.92 -6.78 2.48
C ALA A 169 -10.98 -7.39 3.40
N ALA A 170 -11.73 -6.56 4.12
CA ALA A 170 -12.81 -6.98 5.00
C ALA A 170 -13.90 -7.76 4.25
N ALA A 171 -14.35 -7.25 3.10
CA ALA A 171 -15.32 -7.92 2.26
C ALA A 171 -14.79 -9.28 1.73
N LEU A 172 -13.53 -9.29 1.27
CA LEU A 172 -12.88 -10.49 0.75
C LEU A 172 -12.68 -11.55 1.84
N LEU A 173 -12.20 -11.18 3.03
CA LEU A 173 -12.02 -12.07 4.17
C LEU A 173 -13.35 -12.68 4.63
N THR A 174 -14.41 -11.89 4.69
CA THR A 174 -15.76 -12.35 5.02
C THR A 174 -16.27 -13.33 3.96
N LYS A 175 -16.16 -13.01 2.69
CA LYS A 175 -16.57 -13.88 1.57
C LYS A 175 -15.75 -15.18 1.53
N ALA A 176 -14.47 -15.14 1.91
CA ALA A 176 -13.62 -16.33 2.04
C ALA A 176 -13.88 -17.13 3.33
N GLY A 177 -14.80 -16.69 4.21
CA GLY A 177 -15.13 -17.34 5.47
C GLY A 177 -14.01 -17.26 6.52
N ILE A 178 -13.11 -16.25 6.43
CA ILE A 178 -12.04 -15.99 7.40
C ILE A 178 -12.55 -15.03 8.49
N GLY A 179 -13.34 -14.02 8.10
CA GLY A 179 -13.87 -12.98 9.00
C GLY A 179 -12.91 -11.83 9.24
N LEU A 180 -13.38 -10.79 9.99
CA LEU A 180 -12.64 -9.55 10.23
C LEU A 180 -11.73 -9.57 11.46
N ALA A 181 -11.96 -10.50 12.40
CA ALA A 181 -11.17 -10.56 13.64
C ALA A 181 -9.65 -10.60 13.41
N PRO A 182 -9.11 -11.37 12.42
CA PRO A 182 -7.67 -11.36 12.14
C PRO A 182 -7.14 -10.00 11.67
N GLN A 183 -7.90 -9.26 10.88
CA GLN A 183 -7.49 -7.94 10.39
C GLN A 183 -7.41 -6.93 11.54
N LYS A 184 -8.41 -6.90 12.42
CA LYS A 184 -8.42 -6.04 13.62
C LYS A 184 -7.30 -6.42 14.58
N SER A 185 -7.12 -7.71 14.84
CA SER A 185 -6.06 -8.23 15.70
C SER A 185 -4.66 -7.86 15.19
N LEU A 186 -4.44 -7.97 13.88
CA LEU A 186 -3.18 -7.58 13.28
C LEU A 186 -2.88 -6.09 13.49
N PHE A 187 -3.86 -5.20 13.29
CA PHE A 187 -3.68 -3.77 13.48
C PHE A 187 -3.28 -3.44 14.92
N ALA A 188 -3.94 -4.05 15.91
CA ALA A 188 -3.57 -3.89 17.31
C ALA A 188 -2.12 -4.37 17.59
N LYS A 189 -1.72 -5.51 17.03
CA LYS A 189 -0.35 -6.03 17.18
C LYS A 189 0.70 -5.14 16.50
N LEU A 190 0.40 -4.59 15.33
CA LEU A 190 1.31 -3.69 14.63
C LEU A 190 1.56 -2.40 15.42
N GLU A 191 0.56 -1.89 16.11
CA GLU A 191 0.68 -0.75 16.99
C GLU A 191 1.60 -1.07 18.21
N GLU A 192 1.37 -2.20 18.87
CA GLU A 192 2.20 -2.66 19.99
C GLU A 192 3.66 -2.87 19.57
N LEU A 193 3.90 -3.49 18.40
CA LEU A 193 5.24 -3.67 17.83
C LEU A 193 5.93 -2.33 17.50
N THR A 194 5.14 -1.27 17.25
CA THR A 194 5.67 0.08 17.01
C THR A 194 6.12 0.76 18.27
N GLN A 195 5.34 0.62 19.35
CA GLN A 195 5.64 1.23 20.65
C GLN A 195 6.87 0.60 21.32
N GLN A 196 7.14 -0.68 21.08
CA GLN A 196 8.27 -1.41 21.67
C GLN A 196 9.65 -1.03 21.11
N ARG A 197 9.74 -0.43 19.93
CA ARG A 197 11.01 0.01 19.31
C ARG A 197 11.09 1.53 19.32
N ALA A 198 11.56 2.09 20.43
CA ALA A 198 11.85 3.51 20.55
C ALA A 198 12.75 3.98 19.36
N GLY A 199 12.19 4.71 18.43
CA GLY A 199 12.90 5.40 17.37
C GLY A 199 12.67 4.94 15.91
N MET A 200 12.07 3.79 15.62
CA MET A 200 11.75 3.37 14.25
C MET A 200 10.37 2.71 14.19
N ALA A 201 9.41 3.39 13.54
CA ALA A 201 8.14 2.78 13.18
C ALA A 201 8.36 1.57 12.27
N PRO A 202 7.62 0.45 12.40
CA PRO A 202 7.64 -0.63 11.43
C PRO A 202 7.42 -0.07 10.02
N ALA A 203 8.09 -0.63 9.04
CA ALA A 203 7.98 -0.19 7.65
C ALA A 203 6.51 -0.21 7.16
N TRP A 204 5.69 -1.14 7.69
CA TRP A 204 4.25 -1.17 7.46
C TRP A 204 3.56 0.15 7.85
N LEU A 205 3.79 0.67 9.06
CA LEU A 205 3.15 1.92 9.52
C LEU A 205 3.66 3.17 8.80
N MET A 206 4.83 3.10 8.17
CA MET A 206 5.32 4.18 7.31
C MET A 206 4.60 4.22 5.96
N SER A 207 4.22 3.05 5.44
CA SER A 207 3.46 2.92 4.20
C SER A 207 1.94 2.98 4.40
N HIS A 208 1.43 2.55 5.58
CA HIS A 208 0.01 2.42 5.94
C HIS A 208 -0.27 3.04 7.32
N PRO A 209 -0.37 4.39 7.43
CA PRO A 209 -0.51 5.07 8.71
C PRO A 209 -1.89 4.91 9.36
N LYS A 210 -1.96 5.11 10.69
CA LYS A 210 -3.16 5.21 11.54
C LYS A 210 -3.99 3.92 11.70
N THR A 211 -3.58 3.09 12.66
CA THR A 211 -4.26 1.82 13.00
C THR A 211 -5.58 1.99 13.75
N GLU A 212 -5.67 2.91 14.72
CA GLU A 212 -6.89 3.11 15.54
C GLU A 212 -8.10 3.50 14.69
N GLU A 213 -7.98 4.56 13.87
CA GLU A 213 -9.08 5.02 13.00
C GLU A 213 -9.53 3.93 11.99
N ARG A 214 -8.59 3.07 11.56
CA ARG A 214 -8.87 1.95 10.64
C ARG A 214 -9.64 0.84 11.35
N ILE A 215 -9.30 0.50 12.61
CA ILE A 215 -10.04 -0.46 13.43
C ILE A 215 -11.48 0.02 13.63
N GLU A 216 -11.69 1.27 14.04
CA GLU A 216 -13.03 1.85 14.18
C GLU A 216 -13.83 1.83 12.87
N ALA A 217 -13.17 2.07 11.73
CA ALA A 217 -13.83 2.00 10.42
C ALA A 217 -14.31 0.57 10.11
N LEU A 218 -13.48 -0.45 10.41
CA LEU A 218 -13.86 -1.86 10.25
C LEU A 218 -15.01 -2.26 11.17
N GLU A 219 -15.03 -1.78 12.41
CA GLU A 219 -16.13 -2.05 13.36
C GLU A 219 -17.46 -1.47 12.86
N ARG A 220 -17.44 -0.21 12.38
CA ARG A 220 -18.62 0.41 11.76
C ARG A 220 -19.11 -0.36 10.52
N LEU A 221 -18.19 -0.92 9.75
CA LEU A 221 -18.51 -1.74 8.57
C LEU A 221 -19.16 -3.06 8.97
N GLU A 222 -18.61 -3.74 9.99
CA GLU A 222 -19.16 -4.98 10.56
C GLU A 222 -20.59 -4.77 11.09
N ASP A 223 -20.81 -3.70 11.85
CA ASP A 223 -22.12 -3.32 12.35
C ASP A 223 -23.14 -3.04 11.23
N LYS A 224 -22.69 -2.43 10.15
CA LYS A 224 -23.53 -2.15 8.97
C LYS A 224 -23.95 -3.47 8.28
N TRP A 225 -23.03 -4.40 8.14
CA TRP A 225 -23.32 -5.70 7.51
C TRP A 225 -24.19 -6.62 8.39
N ALA A 226 -24.09 -6.51 9.72
CA ALA A 226 -24.93 -7.25 10.64
C ALA A 226 -26.39 -6.79 10.65
N LYS A 227 -26.68 -5.56 10.18
CA LYS A 227 -28.03 -4.94 10.16
C LYS A 227 -28.72 -5.01 8.80
N GLY A 228 -28.03 -5.41 7.75
CA GLY A 228 -28.53 -5.54 6.36
C GLY A 228 -28.72 -6.95 5.93
#